data_8a5fa1b69913264019add955eaf3d7a6
#
_entry.id   8a5fa1b69913264019add955eaf3d7a6
#
_cell.length_a   1.000
_cell.length_b   1.000
_cell.length_c   1.000
_cell.angle_alpha   90.00
_cell.angle_beta   90.00
_cell.angle_gamma   90.00
#
_symmetry.space_group_name_H-M   'P 1'
#
loop_
_entity.id
_entity.type
_entity.pdbx_description
1 polymer ?
#
loop_
_entity_poly.entity_id
_entity_poly.type
_entity_poly.pdbx_seq_one_letter_code
_entity_poly.pdbx_strand_id
1 'polypeptide(L)'
;ADMLMKTSQLLRYGLDNQKRISSLRNEIEMIGKYIEIQKKRLGKRVRFILEYGDGQEQISNISMPGMILQPLVENALQHGLHDVTENGEVVISVQQQDNVITISVSDNGKGMKPQDLEELILNDYQMKGGTHLGLYNVIRRLEMYFHDQIQISLHSDEGCGFEVFMEIRQNIQ
;
A
#
# COMPACT_ATOMS: atom_id res chain seq x y z
N ALA A 1 9.83 -10.76 -23.08
CA ALA A 1 9.53 -11.98 -22.35
C ALA A 1 9.41 -11.73 -20.83
N ASP A 2 10.34 -11.03 -20.20
CA ASP A 2 10.39 -10.77 -18.75
C ASP A 2 9.13 -9.99 -18.24
N MET A 3 8.72 -8.93 -18.95
CA MET A 3 7.56 -8.12 -18.58
C MET A 3 6.25 -8.92 -18.66
N LEU A 4 6.09 -9.74 -19.69
CA LEU A 4 4.91 -10.62 -19.83
C LEU A 4 4.85 -11.66 -18.69
N MET A 5 6.00 -12.21 -18.29
CA MET A 5 6.06 -13.17 -17.20
C MET A 5 5.69 -12.51 -15.86
N LYS A 6 6.21 -11.32 -15.56
CA LYS A 6 5.89 -10.56 -14.35
C LYS A 6 4.40 -10.16 -14.32
N THR A 7 3.86 -9.70 -15.44
CA THR A 7 2.43 -9.38 -15.55
C THR A 7 1.55 -10.64 -15.33
N SER A 8 1.93 -11.78 -15.92
CA SER A 8 1.22 -13.04 -15.72
C SER A 8 1.25 -13.51 -14.26
N GLN A 9 2.39 -13.33 -13.56
CA GLN A 9 2.51 -13.65 -12.14
C GLN A 9 1.62 -12.76 -11.28
N LEU A 10 1.57 -11.46 -11.56
CA LEU A 10 0.70 -10.51 -10.85
C LEU A 10 -0.79 -10.81 -11.08
N LEU A 11 -1.18 -11.11 -12.33
CA LEU A 11 -2.56 -11.51 -12.64
C LEU A 11 -2.97 -12.79 -11.91
N ARG A 12 -2.08 -13.80 -11.90
CA ARG A 12 -2.34 -15.05 -11.17
C ARG A 12 -2.41 -14.80 -9.66
N TYR A 13 -1.50 -14.00 -9.11
CA TYR A 13 -1.53 -13.60 -7.71
C TYR A 13 -2.83 -12.88 -7.36
N GLY A 14 -3.28 -11.93 -8.19
CA GLY A 14 -4.52 -11.22 -7.99
C GLY A 14 -5.76 -12.11 -8.02
N LEU A 15 -5.84 -13.02 -8.99
CA LEU A 15 -6.97 -13.96 -9.12
C LEU A 15 -7.02 -14.97 -7.97
N ASP A 16 -5.85 -15.46 -7.52
CA ASP A 16 -5.77 -16.48 -6.47
C ASP A 16 -5.88 -15.88 -5.06
N ASN A 17 -5.44 -14.66 -4.84
CA ASN A 17 -5.22 -14.10 -3.50
C ASN A 17 -6.16 -12.97 -3.07
N GLN A 18 -7.08 -12.49 -3.91
CA GLN A 18 -8.07 -11.49 -3.48
C GLN A 18 -8.93 -11.95 -2.28
N LYS A 19 -9.04 -13.27 -2.07
CA LYS A 19 -9.79 -13.89 -0.97
C LYS A 19 -8.95 -14.81 -0.10
N ARG A 20 -7.64 -14.87 -0.28
CA ARG A 20 -6.76 -15.82 0.40
C ARG A 20 -5.83 -15.12 1.38
N ILE A 21 -5.46 -15.86 2.40
CA ILE A 21 -4.38 -15.49 3.32
C ILE A 21 -3.06 -15.65 2.56
N SER A 22 -2.24 -14.64 2.63
CA SER A 22 -0.89 -14.55 2.09
C SER A 22 0.09 -14.32 3.25
N SER A 23 1.27 -13.83 2.95
CA SER A 23 2.24 -13.41 3.95
C SER A 23 2.84 -12.05 3.59
N LEU A 24 3.34 -11.34 4.58
CA LEU A 24 4.02 -10.05 4.38
C LEU A 24 5.17 -10.18 3.37
N ARG A 25 5.95 -11.26 3.45
CA ARG A 25 7.04 -11.55 2.49
C ARG A 25 6.52 -11.66 1.05
N ASN A 26 5.41 -12.36 0.84
CA ASN A 26 4.81 -12.46 -0.49
C ASN A 26 4.27 -11.11 -1.00
N GLU A 27 3.66 -10.29 -0.12
CA GLU A 27 3.22 -8.94 -0.47
C GLU A 27 4.41 -8.08 -0.93
N ILE A 28 5.51 -8.12 -0.18
CA ILE A 28 6.75 -7.39 -0.51
C ILE A 28 7.34 -7.88 -1.84
N GLU A 29 7.38 -9.18 -2.08
CA GLU A 29 7.89 -9.74 -3.34
C GLU A 29 7.00 -9.32 -4.53
N MET A 30 5.69 -9.39 -4.37
CA MET A 30 4.75 -9.05 -5.44
C MET A 30 4.76 -7.56 -5.75
N ILE A 31 4.82 -6.69 -4.71
CA ILE A 31 4.92 -5.26 -4.95
C ILE A 31 6.23 -4.88 -5.64
N GLY A 32 7.33 -5.56 -5.33
CA GLY A 32 8.60 -5.39 -6.02
C GLY A 32 8.48 -5.66 -7.53
N LYS A 33 7.85 -6.77 -7.92
CA LYS A 33 7.60 -7.11 -9.34
C LYS A 33 6.68 -6.08 -10.01
N TYR A 34 5.64 -5.62 -9.32
CA TYR A 34 4.74 -4.58 -9.80
C TYR A 34 5.49 -3.26 -10.05
N ILE A 35 6.30 -2.82 -9.09
CA ILE A 35 7.13 -1.61 -9.20
C ILE A 35 8.05 -1.67 -10.41
N GLU A 36 8.69 -2.82 -10.69
CA GLU A 36 9.55 -2.96 -11.86
C GLU A 36 8.79 -2.74 -13.18
N ILE A 37 7.54 -3.20 -13.26
CA ILE A 37 6.67 -2.94 -14.43
C ILE A 37 6.32 -1.45 -14.51
N GLN A 38 5.96 -0.83 -13.38
CA GLN A 38 5.61 0.59 -13.35
C GLN A 38 6.81 1.49 -13.66
N LYS A 39 8.01 1.18 -13.19
CA LYS A 39 9.24 1.90 -13.56
C LYS A 39 9.47 1.93 -15.06
N LYS A 40 9.22 0.83 -15.77
CA LYS A 40 9.33 0.77 -17.24
C LYS A 40 8.27 1.63 -17.93
N ARG A 41 7.04 1.70 -17.37
CA ARG A 41 5.92 2.47 -17.93
C ARG A 41 6.05 3.96 -17.67
N LEU A 42 6.43 4.34 -16.46
CA LEU A 42 6.43 5.74 -16.00
C LEU A 42 7.80 6.43 -16.17
N GLY A 43 8.86 5.65 -16.39
CA GLY A 43 10.21 6.18 -16.60
C GLY A 43 10.68 7.02 -15.41
N LYS A 44 11.17 8.24 -15.73
CA LYS A 44 11.67 9.17 -14.72
C LYS A 44 10.57 10.01 -14.04
N ARG A 45 9.33 9.87 -14.48
CA ARG A 45 8.21 10.64 -13.94
C ARG A 45 7.95 10.33 -12.47
N VAL A 46 8.08 9.03 -12.09
CA VAL A 46 7.82 8.56 -10.73
C VAL A 46 8.97 7.68 -10.25
N ARG A 47 9.51 8.02 -9.09
CA ARG A 47 10.47 7.22 -8.35
C ARG A 47 9.74 6.33 -7.35
N PHE A 48 10.14 5.07 -7.27
CA PHE A 48 9.64 4.13 -6.26
C PHE A 48 10.76 3.78 -5.30
N ILE A 49 10.48 3.91 -4.01
CA ILE A 49 11.40 3.61 -2.92
C ILE A 49 10.77 2.49 -2.08
N LEU A 50 11.56 1.46 -1.81
CA LEU A 50 11.18 0.35 -0.94
C LEU A 50 12.17 0.34 0.23
N GLU A 51 11.70 0.65 1.41
CA GLU A 51 12.50 0.81 2.61
C GLU A 51 12.21 -0.31 3.60
N TYR A 52 13.28 -0.83 4.18
CA TYR A 52 13.21 -1.82 5.24
C TYR A 52 14.04 -1.31 6.42
N GLY A 53 13.47 -1.26 7.63
CA GLY A 53 14.13 -0.75 8.83
C GLY A 53 15.51 -1.37 9.06
N ASP A 54 15.60 -2.37 9.93
CA ASP A 54 16.87 -3.06 10.23
C ASP A 54 17.26 -4.12 9.17
N GLY A 55 16.62 -4.07 8.00
CA GLY A 55 16.81 -5.01 6.89
C GLY A 55 15.66 -6.01 6.72
N GLN A 56 15.39 -6.34 5.46
CA GLN A 56 14.24 -7.20 5.08
C GLN A 56 14.25 -8.57 5.79
N GLU A 57 15.43 -9.12 6.07
CA GLU A 57 15.58 -10.44 6.68
C GLU A 57 15.14 -10.48 8.16
N GLN A 58 15.13 -9.33 8.83
CA GLN A 58 14.74 -9.22 10.25
C GLN A 58 13.24 -9.04 10.44
N ILE A 59 12.50 -8.74 9.37
CA ILE A 59 11.06 -8.57 9.44
C ILE A 59 10.37 -9.93 9.53
N SER A 60 9.59 -10.12 10.57
CA SER A 60 8.80 -11.34 10.78
C SER A 60 7.85 -11.59 9.61
N ASN A 61 7.84 -12.82 9.12
CA ASN A 61 6.94 -13.19 8.04
C ASN A 61 5.55 -13.53 8.57
N ILE A 62 4.76 -12.50 8.86
CA ILE A 62 3.38 -12.67 9.34
C ILE A 62 2.44 -13.09 8.22
N SER A 63 1.40 -13.84 8.61
CA SER A 63 0.24 -14.07 7.73
C SER A 63 -0.64 -12.83 7.68
N MET A 64 -1.15 -12.52 6.49
CA MET A 64 -2.02 -11.36 6.27
C MET A 64 -2.91 -11.60 5.03
N PRO A 65 -3.97 -10.83 4.82
CA PRO A 65 -4.73 -10.90 3.57
C PRO A 65 -3.82 -10.59 2.37
N GLY A 66 -4.00 -11.30 1.27
CA GLY A 66 -3.27 -11.03 0.04
C GLY A 66 -3.77 -9.79 -0.70
N MET A 67 -2.98 -9.22 -1.60
CA MET A 67 -3.35 -8.03 -2.39
C MET A 67 -3.66 -6.80 -1.51
N ILE A 68 -2.73 -6.45 -0.64
CA ILE A 68 -2.83 -5.26 0.23
C ILE A 68 -1.97 -4.12 -0.31
N LEU A 69 -0.67 -4.38 -0.57
CA LEU A 69 0.25 -3.31 -0.96
C LEU A 69 0.00 -2.79 -2.38
N GLN A 70 -0.34 -3.66 -3.32
CA GLN A 70 -0.54 -3.25 -4.71
C GLN A 70 -1.67 -2.21 -4.88
N PRO A 71 -2.90 -2.40 -4.32
CA PRO A 71 -3.95 -1.39 -4.43
C PRO A 71 -3.58 -0.06 -3.78
N LEU A 72 -2.77 -0.05 -2.71
CA LEU A 72 -2.30 1.19 -2.08
C LEU A 72 -1.35 1.94 -3.00
N VAL A 73 -0.41 1.26 -3.65
CA VAL A 73 0.48 1.87 -4.65
C VAL A 73 -0.30 2.34 -5.88
N GLU A 74 -1.31 1.58 -6.33
CA GLU A 74 -2.20 2.01 -7.41
C GLU A 74 -2.97 3.27 -7.04
N ASN A 75 -3.45 3.37 -5.80
CA ASN A 75 -4.10 4.56 -5.28
C ASN A 75 -3.16 5.79 -5.33
N ALA A 76 -1.92 5.65 -4.87
CA ALA A 76 -0.90 6.71 -4.95
C ALA A 76 -0.69 7.18 -6.40
N LEU A 77 -0.58 6.25 -7.36
CA LEU A 77 -0.37 6.57 -8.76
C LEU A 77 -1.59 7.22 -9.43
N GLN A 78 -2.81 6.74 -9.10
CA GLN A 78 -4.04 7.20 -9.76
C GLN A 78 -4.58 8.49 -9.17
N HIS A 79 -4.43 8.69 -7.87
CA HIS A 79 -5.02 9.82 -7.15
C HIS A 79 -3.98 10.85 -6.72
N GLY A 80 -2.84 10.41 -6.19
CA GLY A 80 -1.75 11.29 -5.75
C GLY A 80 -0.98 11.87 -6.94
N LEU A 81 -0.48 10.99 -7.80
CA LEU A 81 0.49 11.33 -8.85
C LEU A 81 -0.08 11.40 -10.28
N HIS A 82 -1.42 11.41 -10.43
CA HIS A 82 -2.05 11.42 -11.76
C HIS A 82 -1.54 12.56 -12.64
N ASP A 83 -1.53 13.78 -12.10
CA ASP A 83 -1.18 15.01 -12.80
C ASP A 83 0.30 15.41 -12.65
N VAL A 84 1.09 14.62 -11.91
CA VAL A 84 2.52 14.87 -11.70
C VAL A 84 3.30 14.43 -12.93
N THR A 85 4.05 15.35 -13.53
CA THR A 85 4.84 15.12 -14.75
C THR A 85 6.30 14.76 -14.47
N GLU A 86 6.83 15.14 -13.31
CA GLU A 86 8.21 14.89 -12.89
C GLU A 86 8.32 14.85 -11.36
N ASN A 87 9.38 14.22 -10.85
CA ASN A 87 9.69 14.15 -9.42
C ASN A 87 8.56 13.53 -8.56
N GLY A 88 7.63 12.77 -9.14
CA GLY A 88 6.69 11.97 -8.38
C GLY A 88 7.45 10.88 -7.59
N GLU A 89 6.98 10.61 -6.39
CA GLU A 89 7.59 9.61 -5.52
C GLU A 89 6.52 8.78 -4.83
N VAL A 90 6.75 7.46 -4.79
CA VAL A 90 5.97 6.52 -3.96
C VAL A 90 6.97 5.80 -3.06
N VAL A 91 6.75 5.89 -1.77
CA VAL A 91 7.55 5.21 -0.75
C VAL A 91 6.72 4.11 -0.10
N ILE A 92 7.25 2.91 -0.07
CA ILE A 92 6.73 1.79 0.70
C ILE A 92 7.74 1.50 1.80
N SER A 93 7.36 1.67 3.04
CA SER A 93 8.21 1.39 4.20
C SER A 93 7.65 0.21 4.99
N VAL A 94 8.53 -0.70 5.37
CA VAL A 94 8.21 -1.83 6.25
C VAL A 94 9.26 -1.89 7.33
N GLN A 95 8.84 -1.78 8.58
CA GLN A 95 9.72 -1.80 9.73
C GLN A 95 9.19 -2.73 10.80
N GLN A 96 10.08 -3.26 11.60
CA GLN A 96 9.70 -4.00 12.81
C GLN A 96 10.51 -3.50 13.99
N GLN A 97 9.81 -3.21 15.06
CA GLN A 97 10.42 -2.95 16.37
C GLN A 97 9.72 -3.82 17.41
N ASP A 98 10.48 -4.70 18.05
CA ASP A 98 9.94 -5.70 18.98
C ASP A 98 8.84 -6.56 18.33
N ASN A 99 7.62 -6.51 18.88
CA ASN A 99 6.45 -7.23 18.42
C ASN A 99 5.50 -6.36 17.57
N VAL A 100 5.94 -5.20 17.12
CA VAL A 100 5.16 -4.29 16.29
C VAL A 100 5.77 -4.21 14.89
N ILE A 101 4.95 -4.48 13.87
CA ILE A 101 5.29 -4.27 12.47
C ILE A 101 4.56 -3.03 12.00
N THR A 102 5.29 -2.08 11.44
CA THR A 102 4.73 -0.91 10.78
C THR A 102 4.90 -1.04 9.28
N ILE A 103 3.84 -0.73 8.54
CA ILE A 103 3.84 -0.70 7.09
C ILE A 103 3.24 0.64 6.67
N SER A 104 3.94 1.38 5.81
CA SER A 104 3.34 2.56 5.20
C SER A 104 3.50 2.57 3.68
N VAL A 105 2.53 3.20 3.03
CA VAL A 105 2.58 3.54 1.61
C VAL A 105 2.24 5.01 1.49
N SER A 106 3.18 5.79 0.99
CA SER A 106 3.02 7.23 0.82
C SER A 106 3.40 7.71 -0.57
N ASP A 107 2.82 8.82 -0.99
CA ASP A 107 3.19 9.55 -2.19
C ASP A 107 3.43 11.03 -1.87
N ASN A 108 4.15 11.73 -2.75
CA ASN A 108 4.36 13.17 -2.68
C ASN A 108 3.46 13.95 -3.65
N GLY A 109 2.28 13.43 -3.94
CA GLY A 109 1.35 14.00 -4.90
C GLY A 109 0.53 15.18 -4.36
N LYS A 110 -0.65 15.37 -4.96
CA LYS A 110 -1.50 16.53 -4.64
C LYS A 110 -2.09 16.53 -3.23
N GLY A 111 -2.10 15.37 -2.56
CA GLY A 111 -2.73 15.22 -1.25
C GLY A 111 -4.24 15.47 -1.25
N MET A 112 -4.79 15.65 -0.06
CA MET A 112 -6.18 15.97 0.21
C MET A 112 -6.30 17.18 1.11
N LYS A 113 -7.41 17.93 0.97
CA LYS A 113 -7.77 18.94 1.95
C LYS A 113 -8.18 18.27 3.26
N PRO A 114 -7.95 18.92 4.42
CA PRO A 114 -8.33 18.34 5.71
C PRO A 114 -9.79 17.93 5.80
N GLN A 115 -10.70 18.71 5.21
CA GLN A 115 -12.13 18.42 5.19
C GLN A 115 -12.46 17.17 4.36
N ASP A 116 -11.79 16.98 3.22
CA ASP A 116 -12.00 15.82 2.35
C ASP A 116 -11.45 14.55 3.00
N LEU A 117 -10.32 14.65 3.72
CA LEU A 117 -9.74 13.55 4.49
C LEU A 117 -10.65 13.16 5.67
N GLU A 118 -11.18 14.15 6.39
CA GLU A 118 -12.14 13.94 7.47
C GLU A 118 -13.43 13.27 6.94
N GLU A 119 -13.97 13.76 5.81
CA GLU A 119 -15.14 13.14 5.16
C GLU A 119 -14.84 11.69 4.73
N LEU A 120 -13.66 11.41 4.20
CA LEU A 120 -13.24 10.05 3.83
C LEU A 120 -13.24 9.11 5.04
N ILE A 121 -12.70 9.55 6.17
CA ILE A 121 -12.63 8.76 7.41
C ILE A 121 -14.03 8.57 8.00
N LEU A 122 -14.83 9.64 8.11
CA LEU A 122 -16.19 9.60 8.66
C LEU A 122 -17.14 8.73 7.82
N ASN A 123 -16.95 8.67 6.51
CA ASN A 123 -17.72 7.81 5.60
C ASN A 123 -17.14 6.41 5.46
N ASP A 124 -16.39 5.94 6.47
CA ASP A 124 -15.82 4.59 6.49
C ASP A 124 -14.95 4.31 5.25
N TYR A 125 -14.13 5.31 4.89
CA TYR A 125 -13.21 5.30 3.74
C TYR A 125 -13.90 5.22 2.36
N GLN A 126 -15.17 5.59 2.27
CA GLN A 126 -15.92 5.67 1.02
C GLN A 126 -16.18 7.12 0.64
N MET A 127 -15.67 7.56 -0.51
CA MET A 127 -16.05 8.86 -1.05
C MET A 127 -17.27 8.73 -1.98
N LYS A 128 -18.09 9.78 -2.02
CA LYS A 128 -19.18 9.90 -2.99
C LYS A 128 -18.60 9.82 -4.42
N GLY A 129 -19.04 8.79 -5.16
CA GLY A 129 -18.54 8.53 -6.52
C GLY A 129 -17.64 7.30 -6.67
N GLY A 130 -17.35 6.58 -5.57
CA GLY A 130 -16.66 5.28 -5.62
C GLY A 130 -15.17 5.34 -5.98
N THR A 131 -14.54 6.51 -5.93
CA THR A 131 -13.16 6.72 -6.37
C THR A 131 -12.09 6.07 -5.49
N HIS A 132 -12.41 5.74 -4.24
CA HIS A 132 -11.47 5.10 -3.28
C HIS A 132 -11.88 3.67 -2.88
N LEU A 133 -12.59 2.96 -3.76
CA LEU A 133 -13.05 1.59 -3.48
C LEU A 133 -11.88 0.63 -3.15
N GLY A 134 -10.72 0.84 -3.77
CA GLY A 134 -9.51 0.06 -3.50
C GLY A 134 -9.00 0.24 -2.07
N LEU A 135 -8.92 1.48 -1.59
CA LEU A 135 -8.49 1.81 -0.22
C LEU A 135 -9.47 1.23 0.81
N TYR A 136 -10.77 1.46 0.63
CA TYR A 136 -11.80 0.90 1.50
C TYR A 136 -11.68 -0.63 1.62
N ASN A 137 -11.58 -1.33 0.50
CA ASN A 137 -11.48 -2.79 0.50
C ASN A 137 -10.22 -3.29 1.21
N VAL A 138 -9.09 -2.60 1.06
CA VAL A 138 -7.85 -2.94 1.75
C VAL A 138 -8.02 -2.78 3.26
N ILE A 139 -8.51 -1.63 3.72
CA ILE A 139 -8.70 -1.33 5.15
C ILE A 139 -9.64 -2.36 5.78
N ARG A 140 -10.81 -2.58 5.20
CA ARG A 140 -11.79 -3.55 5.73
C ARG A 140 -11.25 -4.97 5.81
N ARG A 141 -10.46 -5.41 4.83
CA ARG A 141 -9.86 -6.75 4.85
C ARG A 141 -8.81 -6.88 5.95
N LEU A 142 -8.03 -5.85 6.19
CA LEU A 142 -7.06 -5.81 7.27
C LEU A 142 -7.74 -5.82 8.64
N GLU A 143 -8.74 -4.97 8.84
CA GLU A 143 -9.52 -4.91 10.08
C GLU A 143 -10.23 -6.24 10.38
N MET A 144 -10.83 -6.87 9.37
CA MET A 144 -11.48 -8.18 9.52
C MET A 144 -10.50 -9.32 9.82
N TYR A 145 -9.23 -9.19 9.43
CA TYR A 145 -8.23 -10.23 9.66
C TYR A 145 -7.50 -10.06 10.98
N PHE A 146 -7.06 -8.83 11.28
CA PHE A 146 -6.25 -8.53 12.46
C PHE A 146 -7.06 -8.10 13.67
N HIS A 147 -8.32 -7.71 13.47
CA HIS A 147 -9.20 -7.20 14.53
C HIS A 147 -8.56 -6.05 15.30
N ASP A 148 -8.45 -6.17 16.62
CA ASP A 148 -7.85 -5.20 17.55
C ASP A 148 -6.31 -5.15 17.53
N GLN A 149 -5.68 -6.05 16.74
CA GLN A 149 -4.22 -6.09 16.59
C GLN A 149 -3.69 -5.11 15.54
N ILE A 150 -4.54 -4.45 14.79
CA ILE A 150 -4.13 -3.46 13.79
C ILE A 150 -4.68 -2.08 14.11
N GLN A 151 -3.84 -1.09 13.91
CA GLN A 151 -4.25 0.31 13.85
C GLN A 151 -3.89 0.87 12.47
N ILE A 152 -4.86 1.52 11.82
CA ILE A 152 -4.67 2.14 10.51
C ILE A 152 -4.94 3.62 10.65
N SER A 153 -4.05 4.45 10.12
CA SER A 153 -4.21 5.89 10.04
C SER A 153 -3.92 6.41 8.65
N LEU A 154 -4.62 7.47 8.27
CA LEU A 154 -4.42 8.19 7.02
C LEU A 154 -3.88 9.56 7.32
N HIS A 155 -2.84 9.98 6.61
CA HIS A 155 -2.26 11.30 6.73
C HIS A 155 -2.23 11.95 5.35
N SER A 156 -2.66 13.19 5.28
CA SER A 156 -2.61 13.97 4.05
C SER A 156 -2.77 15.44 4.34
N ASP A 157 -2.04 16.26 3.58
CA ASP A 157 -2.25 17.70 3.48
C ASP A 157 -2.22 18.09 2.00
N GLU A 158 -2.93 19.15 1.63
CA GLU A 158 -3.00 19.63 0.25
C GLU A 158 -1.59 20.01 -0.25
N GLY A 159 -1.14 19.39 -1.33
CA GLY A 159 0.18 19.56 -1.90
C GLY A 159 1.32 18.78 -1.22
N CYS A 160 1.02 17.99 -0.18
CA CYS A 160 2.04 17.25 0.58
C CYS A 160 1.94 15.72 0.41
N GLY A 161 1.01 15.25 -0.43
CA GLY A 161 0.80 13.84 -0.69
C GLY A 161 -0.17 13.16 0.26
N PHE A 162 -0.19 11.83 0.18
CA PHE A 162 -1.09 10.98 0.95
C PHE A 162 -0.33 9.79 1.51
N GLU A 163 -0.60 9.42 2.75
CA GLU A 163 -0.02 8.25 3.40
C GLU A 163 -1.09 7.37 4.03
N VAL A 164 -0.95 6.07 3.82
CA VAL A 164 -1.63 5.03 4.59
C VAL A 164 -0.61 4.39 5.51
N PHE A 165 -0.82 4.51 6.81
CA PHE A 165 0.06 3.96 7.84
C PHE A 165 -0.67 2.85 8.60
N MET A 166 -0.01 1.70 8.76
CA MET A 166 -0.54 0.50 9.40
C MET A 166 0.42 0.04 10.47
N GLU A 167 -0.09 -0.13 11.69
CA GLU A 167 0.64 -0.70 12.81
C GLU A 167 0.00 -2.04 13.21
N ILE A 168 0.76 -3.13 13.15
CA ILE A 168 0.30 -4.49 13.43
C ILE A 168 1.04 -5.01 14.66
N ARG A 169 0.31 -5.35 15.71
CA ARG A 169 0.85 -5.93 16.95
C ARG A 169 0.81 -7.44 16.88
N GLN A 170 1.98 -8.06 17.03
CA GLN A 170 2.09 -9.50 17.12
C GLN A 170 1.84 -9.96 18.55
N ASN A 171 0.99 -10.97 18.73
CA ASN A 171 0.87 -11.61 20.02
C ASN A 171 2.18 -12.37 20.33
N ILE A 172 2.81 -12.04 21.44
CA ILE A 172 3.91 -12.85 21.99
C ILE A 172 3.26 -14.15 22.48
N GLN A 173 3.52 -15.26 21.79
CA GLN A 173 3.22 -16.60 22.32
C GLN A 173 4.24 -17.00 23.36
#